data_eac7125831205666a731ed53151033d1
#
_entry.id   eac7125831205666a731ed53151033d1
#
_cell.length_a   1.000
_cell.length_b   1.000
_cell.length_c   1.000
_cell.angle_alpha   90.00
_cell.angle_beta   90.00
_cell.angle_gamma   90.00
#
_symmetry.space_group_name_H-M   'P 1'
#
loop_
_entity.id
_entity.type
_entity.pdbx_description
1 polymer ?
#
loop_
_entity_poly.entity_id
_entity_poly.type
_entity_poly.pdbx_seq_one_letter_code
_entity_poly.pdbx_strand_id
1 'polypeptide(L)'
;MISPLIKLITIDGFFSEEQATNLYNITKNLSFTEKEFGLEIDQFNMVPENANELFSGIFNTNIIVDEERSGIFRIPRHFIHFESFDSINEWIFVCALEKSFLTIYEHLDTGSKTALDEYKLGYMDLLQWDYQAQHQLSPGQGVLFRPWLFHSLDCGLVQIFRLRETD
;
A
#
# COMPACT_ATOMS: atom_id res chain seq x y z
N MET A 1 2.80 -9.44 -23.45
CA MET A 1 2.65 -8.06 -22.94
C MET A 1 2.12 -8.17 -21.52
N ILE A 2 2.93 -7.83 -20.53
CA ILE A 2 2.43 -7.79 -19.15
C ILE A 2 1.43 -6.65 -19.11
N SER A 3 0.18 -6.96 -18.75
CA SER A 3 -0.84 -5.93 -18.61
C SER A 3 -0.32 -4.85 -17.65
N PRO A 4 -0.30 -3.57 -18.02
CA PRO A 4 0.13 -2.49 -17.13
C PRO A 4 -0.70 -2.43 -15.84
N LEU A 5 -1.84 -3.12 -15.83
CA LEU A 5 -2.80 -3.18 -14.72
C LEU A 5 -2.32 -4.04 -13.54
N ILE A 6 -1.37 -4.97 -13.74
CA ILE A 6 -0.88 -5.90 -12.70
C ILE A 6 0.58 -5.60 -12.35
N LYS A 7 1.04 -4.38 -12.59
CA LYS A 7 2.44 -4.03 -12.34
C LYS A 7 2.67 -3.77 -10.85
N LEU A 8 3.62 -4.54 -10.29
CA LEU A 8 4.23 -4.29 -9.00
C LEU A 8 5.65 -3.78 -9.22
N ILE A 9 6.03 -2.72 -8.54
CA ILE A 9 7.39 -2.19 -8.59
C ILE A 9 7.94 -2.20 -7.17
N THR A 10 8.99 -2.98 -6.96
CA THR A 10 9.72 -3.02 -5.69
C THR A 10 10.82 -1.97 -5.71
N ILE A 11 10.94 -1.23 -4.61
CA ILE A 11 11.99 -0.22 -4.41
C ILE A 11 12.77 -0.62 -3.17
N ASP A 12 14.01 -1.03 -3.39
CA ASP A 12 14.93 -1.38 -2.31
C ASP A 12 15.53 -0.11 -1.70
N GLY A 13 15.62 -0.07 -0.37
CA GLY A 13 16.27 1.02 0.33
C GLY A 13 15.56 2.37 0.20
N PHE A 14 14.24 2.38 0.09
CA PHE A 14 13.46 3.63 0.17
C PHE A 14 13.73 4.34 1.50
N PHE A 15 13.68 3.60 2.60
CA PHE A 15 14.38 3.94 3.83
C PHE A 15 15.58 3.00 3.99
N SER A 16 16.65 3.48 4.62
CA SER A 16 17.65 2.54 5.13
C SER A 16 17.03 1.68 6.24
N GLU A 17 17.61 0.52 6.51
CA GLU A 17 17.16 -0.34 7.61
C GLU A 17 17.19 0.41 8.95
N GLU A 18 18.19 1.26 9.16
CA GLU A 18 18.30 2.11 10.35
C GLU A 18 17.17 3.13 10.42
N GLN A 19 16.85 3.81 9.31
CA GLN A 19 15.73 4.77 9.25
C GLN A 19 14.39 4.08 9.53
N ALA A 20 14.14 2.94 8.92
CA ALA A 20 12.92 2.16 9.14
C ALA A 20 12.81 1.70 10.60
N THR A 21 13.90 1.20 11.19
CA THR A 21 13.96 0.78 12.59
C THR A 21 13.72 1.95 13.54
N ASN A 22 14.32 3.10 13.28
CA ASN A 22 14.11 4.31 14.08
C ASN A 22 12.66 4.76 14.03
N LEU A 23 12.07 4.81 12.84
CA LEU A 23 10.69 5.18 12.64
C LEU A 23 9.73 4.20 13.33
N TYR A 24 9.98 2.91 13.21
CA TYR A 24 9.27 1.86 13.96
C TYR A 24 9.33 2.09 15.47
N ASN A 25 10.52 2.34 16.02
CA ASN A 25 10.70 2.53 17.46
C ASN A 25 10.00 3.79 18.00
N ILE A 26 9.95 4.85 17.20
CA ILE A 26 9.23 6.08 17.56
C ILE A 26 7.70 5.82 17.54
N THR A 27 7.21 5.07 16.57
CA THR A 27 5.78 5.00 16.27
C THR A 27 5.05 3.82 16.91
N LYS A 28 5.75 2.73 17.25
CA LYS A 28 5.14 1.49 17.76
C LYS A 28 4.27 1.64 19.01
N ASN A 29 4.55 2.65 19.84
CA ASN A 29 3.85 2.89 21.09
C ASN A 29 2.90 4.10 21.04
N LEU A 30 2.73 4.74 19.88
CA LEU A 30 1.81 5.84 19.71
C LEU A 30 0.35 5.35 19.66
N SER A 31 -0.56 6.27 19.88
CA SER A 31 -2.00 5.99 19.73
C SER A 31 -2.38 5.88 18.26
N PHE A 32 -3.26 4.93 17.97
CA PHE A 32 -3.78 4.69 16.62
C PHE A 32 -5.29 4.83 16.63
N THR A 33 -5.83 5.43 15.57
CA THR A 33 -7.28 5.50 15.31
C THR A 33 -7.64 4.59 14.15
N GLU A 34 -8.80 3.98 14.24
CA GLU A 34 -9.33 3.13 13.18
C GLU A 34 -9.63 3.96 11.92
N LYS A 35 -9.12 3.50 10.80
CA LYS A 35 -9.35 4.03 9.46
C LYS A 35 -9.76 2.90 8.53
N GLU A 36 -10.10 3.23 7.29
CA GLU A 36 -10.56 2.28 6.30
C GLU A 36 -9.60 1.10 6.06
N PHE A 37 -8.30 1.35 6.16
CA PHE A 37 -7.25 0.35 5.87
C PHE A 37 -6.59 -0.28 7.10
N GLY A 38 -7.04 0.06 8.32
CA GLY A 38 -6.42 -0.40 9.55
C GLY A 38 -6.38 0.71 10.59
N LEU A 39 -5.29 0.76 11.35
CA LEU A 39 -5.10 1.74 12.40
C LEU A 39 -4.04 2.76 12.00
N GLU A 40 -4.38 4.02 11.96
CA GLU A 40 -3.48 5.13 11.64
C GLU A 40 -3.03 5.87 12.90
N ILE A 41 -1.80 6.40 12.88
CA ILE A 41 -1.30 7.27 13.94
C ILE A 41 -1.97 8.64 13.85
N ASP A 42 -2.63 9.06 14.94
CA ASP A 42 -3.36 10.32 15.00
C ASP A 42 -2.51 11.57 15.24
N GLN A 43 -1.30 11.39 15.75
CA GLN A 43 -0.63 12.49 16.46
C GLN A 43 0.15 13.46 15.59
N PHE A 44 0.54 13.07 14.38
CA PHE A 44 1.22 13.95 13.42
C PHE A 44 1.20 13.38 12.00
N ASN A 45 1.20 14.29 11.06
CA ASN A 45 1.41 13.92 9.66
C ASN A 45 2.86 13.40 9.48
N MET A 46 2.98 12.15 9.11
CA MET A 46 4.27 11.48 8.88
C MET A 46 4.68 11.51 7.40
N VAL A 47 4.07 12.38 6.61
CA VAL A 47 4.46 12.58 5.21
C VAL A 47 5.56 13.63 5.16
N PRO A 48 6.72 13.34 4.55
CA PRO A 48 7.80 14.32 4.39
C PRO A 48 7.35 15.51 3.54
N GLU A 49 7.77 16.72 3.90
CA GLU A 49 7.43 17.95 3.15
C GLU A 49 7.81 17.89 1.66
N ASN A 50 8.88 17.17 1.32
CA ASN A 50 9.37 17.01 -0.04
C ASN A 50 8.89 15.71 -0.72
N ALA A 51 7.83 15.08 -0.21
CA ALA A 51 7.35 13.79 -0.72
C ALA A 51 6.96 13.86 -2.21
N ASN A 52 6.34 14.95 -2.66
CA ASN A 52 5.98 15.13 -4.07
C ASN A 52 7.19 15.11 -4.98
N GLU A 53 8.25 15.87 -4.64
CA GLU A 53 9.48 15.90 -5.42
C GLU A 53 10.20 14.55 -5.40
N LEU A 54 10.22 13.90 -4.24
CA LEU A 54 10.84 12.59 -4.07
C LEU A 54 10.20 11.56 -5.00
N PHE A 55 8.88 11.42 -4.95
CA PHE A 55 8.16 10.46 -5.79
C PHE A 55 8.18 10.85 -7.26
N SER A 56 8.05 12.13 -7.60
CA SER A 56 8.18 12.59 -8.99
C SER A 56 9.56 12.26 -9.58
N GLY A 57 10.61 12.38 -8.78
CA GLY A 57 11.96 11.99 -9.18
C GLY A 57 12.13 10.49 -9.37
N ILE A 58 11.58 9.66 -8.46
CA ILE A 58 11.65 8.20 -8.55
C ILE A 58 10.91 7.68 -9.79
N PHE A 59 9.74 8.21 -10.08
CA PHE A 59 8.88 7.71 -11.16
C PHE A 59 9.04 8.47 -12.47
N ASN A 60 9.83 9.55 -12.50
CA ASN A 60 10.03 10.41 -13.66
C ASN A 60 8.72 10.90 -14.29
N THR A 61 7.76 11.25 -13.44
CA THR A 61 6.46 11.82 -13.79
C THR A 61 5.99 12.72 -12.65
N ASN A 62 5.03 13.58 -12.91
CA ASN A 62 4.49 14.43 -11.86
C ASN A 62 3.62 13.61 -10.90
N ILE A 63 4.02 13.58 -9.65
CA ILE A 63 3.31 12.86 -8.58
C ILE A 63 2.87 13.86 -7.50
N ILE A 64 1.63 13.74 -7.08
CA ILE A 64 1.10 14.38 -5.89
C ILE A 64 0.80 13.31 -4.84
N VAL A 65 1.30 13.52 -3.64
CA VAL A 65 0.97 12.70 -2.47
C VAL A 65 -0.32 13.23 -1.86
N ASP A 66 -1.28 12.35 -1.69
CA ASP A 66 -2.49 12.63 -0.91
C ASP A 66 -2.16 12.50 0.58
N GLU A 67 -1.87 13.63 1.23
CA GLU A 67 -1.44 13.66 2.63
C GLU A 67 -2.54 13.20 3.59
N GLU A 68 -3.81 13.39 3.26
CA GLU A 68 -4.94 12.98 4.10
C GLU A 68 -5.08 11.45 4.16
N ARG A 69 -4.67 10.77 3.09
CA ARG A 69 -4.75 9.32 2.95
C ARG A 69 -3.39 8.63 3.10
N SER A 70 -2.35 9.39 3.43
CA SER A 70 -0.98 8.89 3.62
C SER A 70 -0.56 8.99 5.08
N GLY A 71 0.32 8.09 5.52
CA GLY A 71 0.80 8.11 6.90
C GLY A 71 1.35 6.76 7.35
N ILE A 72 1.46 6.58 8.65
CA ILE A 72 1.89 5.33 9.25
C ILE A 72 0.69 4.57 9.77
N PHE A 73 0.57 3.32 9.33
CA PHE A 73 -0.54 2.45 9.63
C PHE A 73 -0.06 1.19 10.36
N ARG A 74 -0.89 0.72 11.27
CA ARG A 74 -0.82 -0.63 11.80
C ARG A 74 -1.92 -1.46 11.14
N ILE A 75 -1.54 -2.50 10.44
CA ILE A 75 -2.47 -3.40 9.77
C ILE A 75 -2.63 -4.65 10.64
N PRO A 76 -3.72 -4.76 11.43
CA PRO A 76 -3.82 -5.78 12.47
C PRO A 76 -4.22 -7.16 11.96
N ARG A 77 -4.77 -7.26 10.76
CA ARG A 77 -5.33 -8.51 10.21
C ARG A 77 -5.30 -8.54 8.70
N HIS A 78 -5.32 -9.76 8.16
CA HIS A 78 -5.59 -10.00 6.76
C HIS A 78 -7.02 -9.62 6.41
N PHE A 79 -7.17 -8.68 5.52
CA PHE A 79 -8.40 -8.49 4.77
C PHE A 79 -8.04 -8.10 3.35
N ILE A 80 -8.83 -8.56 2.40
CA ILE A 80 -8.59 -8.25 1.02
C ILE A 80 -9.18 -6.87 0.74
N HIS A 81 -8.32 -6.00 0.24
CA HIS A 81 -8.66 -4.63 -0.10
C HIS A 81 -8.51 -4.39 -1.59
N PHE A 82 -9.35 -3.52 -2.12
CA PHE A 82 -9.25 -2.99 -3.47
C PHE A 82 -10.09 -1.72 -3.59
N GLU A 83 -9.75 -0.90 -4.57
CA GLU A 83 -10.49 0.31 -4.90
C GLU A 83 -11.10 0.21 -6.29
N SER A 84 -12.10 1.04 -6.55
CA SER A 84 -12.75 1.09 -7.86
C SER A 84 -11.81 1.64 -8.93
N PHE A 85 -12.13 1.38 -10.18
CA PHE A 85 -11.36 1.83 -11.34
C PHE A 85 -11.35 3.36 -11.55
N ASP A 86 -12.16 4.10 -10.81
CA ASP A 86 -12.15 5.57 -10.85
C ASP A 86 -10.81 6.17 -10.42
N SER A 87 -9.98 5.36 -9.75
CA SER A 87 -8.62 5.72 -9.34
C SER A 87 -7.55 5.38 -10.38
N ILE A 88 -7.84 5.49 -11.67
CA ILE A 88 -6.94 5.05 -12.76
C ILE A 88 -5.54 5.67 -12.70
N ASN A 89 -5.41 6.90 -12.21
CA ASN A 89 -4.15 7.61 -12.06
C ASN A 89 -3.54 7.49 -10.66
N GLU A 90 -4.13 6.67 -9.79
CA GLU A 90 -3.66 6.49 -8.43
C GLU A 90 -2.73 5.29 -8.29
N TRP A 91 -1.83 5.41 -7.32
CA TRP A 91 -0.92 4.36 -6.89
C TRP A 91 -0.89 4.29 -5.38
N ILE A 92 -0.63 3.10 -4.86
CA ILE A 92 -0.29 2.89 -3.46
C ILE A 92 1.18 2.54 -3.39
N PHE A 93 1.92 3.25 -2.55
CA PHE A 93 3.29 2.91 -2.20
C PHE A 93 3.33 2.54 -0.72
N VAL A 94 3.71 1.31 -0.44
CA VAL A 94 3.86 0.78 0.92
C VAL A 94 5.33 0.59 1.22
N CYS A 95 5.82 1.19 2.29
CA CYS A 95 7.16 0.95 2.80
C CYS A 95 7.11 0.25 4.15
N ALA A 96 7.73 -0.89 4.25
CA ALA A 96 7.75 -1.68 5.47
C ALA A 96 8.63 -1.05 6.54
N LEU A 97 8.12 -0.92 7.76
CA LEU A 97 8.90 -0.52 8.95
C LEU A 97 9.34 -1.73 9.77
N GLU A 98 8.69 -2.85 9.56
CA GLU A 98 9.03 -4.17 10.06
C GLU A 98 8.75 -5.21 8.98
N LYS A 99 9.17 -6.45 9.19
CA LYS A 99 8.93 -7.51 8.22
C LYS A 99 7.45 -7.63 7.89
N SER A 100 7.12 -7.50 6.62
CA SER A 100 5.77 -7.37 6.11
C SER A 100 5.54 -8.25 4.89
N PHE A 101 4.28 -8.52 4.57
CA PHE A 101 3.90 -9.28 3.37
C PHE A 101 2.79 -8.56 2.63
N LEU A 102 2.96 -8.42 1.32
CA LEU A 102 1.91 -8.05 0.39
C LEU A 102 1.46 -9.30 -0.35
N THR A 103 0.19 -9.65 -0.27
CA THR A 103 -0.39 -10.79 -0.97
C THR A 103 -1.35 -10.30 -2.04
N ILE A 104 -1.24 -10.86 -3.24
CA ILE A 104 -2.13 -10.62 -4.39
C ILE A 104 -3.05 -11.81 -4.56
N TYR A 105 -4.30 -11.56 -4.85
CA TYR A 105 -5.36 -12.56 -4.95
C TYR A 105 -6.06 -12.56 -6.30
N GLU A 106 -6.69 -13.69 -6.58
CA GLU A 106 -7.62 -13.87 -7.69
C GLU A 106 -8.98 -14.29 -7.11
N HIS A 107 -10.07 -13.72 -7.62
CA HIS A 107 -11.40 -14.08 -7.17
C HIS A 107 -11.77 -15.46 -7.75
N LEU A 108 -12.16 -16.41 -6.90
CA LEU A 108 -12.38 -17.80 -7.28
C LEU A 108 -13.46 -17.99 -8.36
N ASP A 109 -14.57 -17.28 -8.25
CA ASP A 109 -15.70 -17.46 -9.16
C ASP A 109 -15.49 -16.82 -10.52
N THR A 110 -14.65 -15.77 -10.60
CA THR A 110 -14.51 -14.97 -11.83
C THR A 110 -13.12 -15.06 -12.46
N GLY A 111 -12.12 -15.54 -11.73
CA GLY A 111 -10.73 -15.51 -12.16
C GLY A 111 -10.14 -14.10 -12.28
N SER A 112 -10.83 -13.07 -11.78
CA SER A 112 -10.34 -11.69 -11.86
C SER A 112 -9.27 -11.42 -10.80
N LYS A 113 -8.23 -10.68 -11.19
CA LYS A 113 -7.14 -10.19 -10.31
C LYS A 113 -7.31 -8.71 -9.95
N THR A 114 -8.28 -8.06 -10.54
CA THR A 114 -8.47 -6.63 -10.41
C THR A 114 -9.95 -6.28 -10.31
N ALA A 115 -10.25 -5.16 -9.65
CA ALA A 115 -11.59 -4.61 -9.53
C ALA A 115 -12.00 -3.77 -10.76
N LEU A 116 -11.53 -4.12 -11.95
CA LEU A 116 -11.84 -3.39 -13.19
C LEU A 116 -13.27 -3.58 -13.67
N ASP A 117 -13.86 -4.71 -13.35
CA ASP A 117 -15.27 -4.96 -13.63
C ASP A 117 -16.06 -4.54 -12.39
N GLU A 118 -17.26 -4.02 -12.55
CA GLU A 118 -18.13 -3.39 -11.54
C GLU A 118 -18.41 -4.19 -10.25
N TYR A 119 -17.38 -4.82 -9.69
CA TYR A 119 -17.49 -5.54 -8.44
C TYR A 119 -17.57 -4.58 -7.26
N LYS A 120 -18.75 -4.40 -6.75
CA LYS A 120 -19.00 -3.84 -5.41
C LYS A 120 -18.74 -4.94 -4.36
N LEU A 121 -17.56 -5.49 -4.38
CA LEU A 121 -17.17 -6.48 -3.41
C LEU A 121 -16.61 -5.72 -2.20
N GLY A 122 -17.31 -5.74 -1.10
CA GLY A 122 -16.81 -5.23 0.18
C GLY A 122 -15.60 -6.03 0.70
N TYR A 123 -15.22 -5.78 1.93
CA TYR A 123 -14.22 -6.60 2.64
C TYR A 123 -14.69 -8.05 2.68
N MET A 124 -13.86 -8.97 2.19
CA MET A 124 -14.35 -10.26 1.78
C MET A 124 -13.78 -11.38 2.64
N ASP A 125 -14.62 -12.39 2.81
CA ASP A 125 -14.20 -13.67 3.36
C ASP A 125 -13.07 -14.26 2.50
N LEU A 126 -11.94 -14.60 3.12
CA LEU A 126 -10.78 -15.19 2.46
C LEU A 126 -11.11 -16.49 1.69
N LEU A 127 -12.22 -17.17 2.03
CA LEU A 127 -12.69 -18.37 1.34
C LEU A 127 -13.13 -18.13 -0.11
N GLN A 128 -13.34 -16.87 -0.51
CA GLN A 128 -13.74 -16.52 -1.88
C GLN A 128 -12.54 -16.18 -2.80
N TRP A 129 -11.33 -16.27 -2.27
CA TRP A 129 -10.13 -15.82 -2.92
C TRP A 129 -9.08 -16.92 -3.02
N ASP A 130 -8.44 -17.00 -4.16
CA ASP A 130 -7.26 -17.82 -4.37
C ASP A 130 -5.99 -16.95 -4.28
N TYR A 131 -5.02 -17.49 -3.60
CA TYR A 131 -3.69 -16.89 -3.44
C TYR A 131 -2.93 -16.96 -4.77
N GLN A 132 -2.40 -15.84 -5.23
CA GLN A 132 -1.61 -15.79 -6.45
C GLN A 132 -0.12 -15.56 -6.18
N ALA A 133 0.20 -14.57 -5.38
CA ALA A 133 1.59 -14.23 -5.08
C ALA A 133 1.71 -13.56 -3.72
N GLN A 134 2.78 -13.85 -3.01
CA GLN A 134 3.14 -13.17 -1.78
C GLN A 134 4.53 -12.56 -1.91
N HIS A 135 4.62 -11.26 -1.63
CA HIS A 135 5.86 -10.51 -1.63
C HIS A 135 6.25 -10.18 -0.20
N GLN A 136 7.36 -10.74 0.27
CA GLN A 136 7.94 -10.37 1.55
C GLN A 136 8.67 -9.03 1.41
N LEU A 137 8.40 -8.12 2.32
CA LEU A 137 9.05 -6.83 2.43
C LEU A 137 9.91 -6.80 3.70
N SER A 138 11.18 -6.46 3.54
CA SER A 138 12.09 -6.17 4.62
C SER A 138 11.97 -4.72 5.08
N PRO A 139 12.37 -4.37 6.32
CA PRO A 139 12.36 -2.99 6.78
C PRO A 139 13.09 -2.05 5.82
N GLY A 140 12.43 -0.96 5.42
CA GLY A 140 12.94 0.02 4.46
C GLY A 140 12.66 -0.28 3.00
N GLN A 141 12.24 -1.51 2.67
CA GLN A 141 11.84 -1.88 1.31
C GLN A 141 10.41 -1.43 1.04
N GLY A 142 10.19 -0.89 -0.14
CA GLY A 142 8.88 -0.42 -0.58
C GLY A 142 8.35 -1.18 -1.78
N VAL A 143 7.04 -1.15 -1.96
CA VAL A 143 6.36 -1.69 -3.13
C VAL A 143 5.29 -0.71 -3.61
N LEU A 144 5.29 -0.48 -4.92
CA LEU A 144 4.31 0.34 -5.62
C LEU A 144 3.34 -0.56 -6.38
N PHE A 145 2.05 -0.32 -6.23
CA PHE A 145 1.02 -1.06 -6.96
C PHE A 145 -0.24 -0.21 -7.16
N ARG A 146 -1.11 -0.67 -8.05
CA ARG A 146 -2.37 -0.01 -8.33
C ARG A 146 -3.45 -0.36 -7.29
N PRO A 147 -4.29 0.61 -6.87
CA PRO A 147 -5.31 0.40 -5.83
C PRO A 147 -6.36 -0.67 -6.15
N TRP A 148 -6.63 -0.91 -7.42
CA TRP A 148 -7.64 -1.87 -7.86
C TRP A 148 -7.18 -3.34 -7.90
N LEU A 149 -5.90 -3.63 -7.60
CA LEU A 149 -5.46 -5.00 -7.38
C LEU A 149 -6.09 -5.56 -6.11
N PHE A 150 -6.57 -6.79 -6.17
CA PHE A 150 -7.01 -7.50 -4.99
C PHE A 150 -5.79 -7.88 -4.14
N HIS A 151 -5.66 -7.26 -3.00
CA HIS A 151 -4.48 -7.39 -2.17
C HIS A 151 -4.80 -7.41 -0.68
N SER A 152 -3.90 -7.97 0.10
CA SER A 152 -3.85 -7.77 1.56
C SER A 152 -2.44 -7.40 1.98
N LEU A 153 -2.36 -6.56 3.00
CA LEU A 153 -1.13 -6.31 3.74
C LEU A 153 -1.19 -7.11 5.04
N ASP A 154 -0.16 -7.89 5.28
CA ASP A 154 -0.05 -8.71 6.48
C ASP A 154 1.20 -8.30 7.24
N CYS A 155 0.99 -7.61 8.34
CA CYS A 155 2.02 -7.27 9.28
C CYS A 155 1.66 -6.11 10.19
N GLY A 156 2.61 -5.68 10.96
CA GLY A 156 2.55 -4.61 11.89
C GLY A 156 2.56 -3.20 11.28
N LEU A 157 3.67 -2.48 11.45
CA LEU A 157 3.78 -1.08 11.04
C LEU A 157 4.30 -0.92 9.61
N VAL A 158 3.58 -0.12 8.83
CA VAL A 158 3.97 0.28 7.47
C VAL A 158 3.73 1.77 7.27
N GLN A 159 4.57 2.38 6.45
CA GLN A 159 4.32 3.70 5.89
C GLN A 159 3.57 3.52 4.57
N ILE A 160 2.42 4.17 4.42
CA ILE A 160 1.64 4.15 3.18
C ILE A 160 1.61 5.54 2.60
N PHE A 161 1.89 5.64 1.30
CA PHE A 161 1.71 6.85 0.52
C PHE A 161 0.65 6.60 -0.56
N ARG A 162 -0.34 7.45 -0.61
CA ARG A 162 -1.30 7.52 -1.70
C ARG A 162 -0.80 8.51 -2.72
N LEU A 163 -0.54 8.03 -3.91
CA LEU A 163 0.09 8.81 -4.98
C LEU A 163 -0.88 8.98 -6.12
N ARG A 164 -0.88 10.16 -6.74
CA ARG A 164 -1.64 10.44 -7.94
C ARG A 164 -0.72 11.03 -9.01
N GLU A 165 -0.75 10.42 -10.19
CA GLU A 165 -0.13 10.99 -11.38
C GLU A 165 -0.97 12.19 -11.85
N THR A 166 -0.29 13.28 -12.17
CA THR A 166 -0.89 14.48 -12.77
C THR A 166 -0.25 14.75 -14.11
N ASP A 167 -1.04 15.27 -15.03
CA ASP A 167 -0.59 15.70 -16.36
C ASP A 167 0.40 16.87 -16.31
#